data_bb2addcd6d3c5bcdfb3423cc72e948f7
#
_entry.id   bb2addcd6d3c5bcdfb3423cc72e948f7
#
_cell.length_a   1.000
_cell.length_b   1.000
_cell.length_c   1.000
_cell.angle_alpha   90.00
_cell.angle_beta   90.00
_cell.angle_gamma   90.00
#
_symmetry.space_group_name_H-M   'P 1'
#
loop_
_entity.id
_entity.type
_entity.pdbx_description
1 polymer ?
#
loop_
_entity_poly.entity_id
_entity_poly.type
_entity_poly.pdbx_seq_one_letter_code
_entity_poly.pdbx_strand_id
1 'polypeptide(L)'
;LIKVILNYASKMNYVTYHIHPFVLFKMPECNIRDLDLSVDELKSIRDTMFLKSSLSITRDIFMLTYYLGGINLKDLLEYNFKDKDYIRYVRHKTRNRKKGINEIAFSLQPEAKEILNRYLTKEGELRFGKYLSYKQVYSLIFRNINKVAEMSGIKKKVTYYSARKTFAQHGYNLGIQIEKIEYCIGHSMKSNRPIFNY
;
A
#
# COMPACT_ATOMS: atom_id res chain seq x y z
N LEU A 1 -17.34 8.83 -10.61
CA LEU A 1 -18.52 9.16 -9.80
C LEU A 1 -19.67 9.70 -10.66
N ILE A 2 -19.47 10.77 -11.46
CA ILE A 2 -20.53 11.40 -12.28
C ILE A 2 -21.23 10.37 -13.18
N LYS A 3 -20.49 9.54 -13.93
CA LYS A 3 -21.07 8.47 -14.76
C LYS A 3 -21.98 7.52 -13.98
N VAL A 4 -21.59 7.18 -12.73
CA VAL A 4 -22.41 6.29 -11.87
C VAL A 4 -23.72 6.96 -11.48
N ILE A 5 -23.67 8.25 -11.12
CA ILE A 5 -24.86 9.04 -10.75
C ILE A 5 -25.81 9.17 -11.95
N LEU A 6 -25.28 9.50 -13.14
CA LEU A 6 -26.09 9.63 -14.35
C LEU A 6 -26.71 8.30 -14.80
N ASN A 7 -25.95 7.21 -14.71
CA ASN A 7 -26.47 5.87 -14.97
C ASN A 7 -27.60 5.49 -13.99
N TYR A 8 -27.43 5.83 -12.71
CA TYR A 8 -28.47 5.61 -11.70
C TYR A 8 -29.71 6.44 -11.99
N ALA A 9 -29.56 7.75 -12.26
CA ALA A 9 -30.67 8.65 -12.58
C ALA A 9 -31.48 8.17 -13.82
N SER A 10 -30.78 7.70 -14.86
CA SER A 10 -31.41 7.12 -16.04
C SER A 10 -32.12 5.81 -15.71
N LYS A 11 -31.52 4.92 -14.93
CA LYS A 11 -32.12 3.66 -14.49
C LYS A 11 -33.41 3.86 -13.67
N MET A 12 -33.43 4.94 -12.88
CA MET A 12 -34.59 5.30 -12.04
C MET A 12 -35.61 6.17 -12.76
N ASN A 13 -35.45 6.39 -14.08
CA ASN A 13 -36.28 7.26 -14.92
C ASN A 13 -36.40 8.73 -14.44
N TYR A 14 -35.38 9.20 -13.64
CA TYR A 14 -35.33 10.61 -13.25
C TYR A 14 -34.87 11.51 -14.39
N VAL A 15 -34.13 10.96 -15.35
CA VAL A 15 -33.62 11.66 -16.53
C VAL A 15 -33.64 10.71 -17.73
N THR A 16 -34.12 11.22 -18.87
CA THR A 16 -34.08 10.52 -20.17
C THR A 16 -33.07 11.22 -21.07
N TYR A 17 -32.15 10.47 -21.68
CA TYR A 17 -31.16 11.00 -22.61
C TYR A 17 -31.43 10.46 -24.01
N HIS A 18 -31.47 11.32 -25.04
CA HIS A 18 -31.41 10.88 -26.43
C HIS A 18 -30.11 10.12 -26.71
N ILE A 19 -28.99 10.68 -26.23
CA ILE A 19 -27.66 10.04 -26.25
C ILE A 19 -27.11 10.19 -24.86
N HIS A 20 -26.73 9.07 -24.23
CA HIS A 20 -26.17 9.14 -22.89
C HIS A 20 -24.84 9.95 -22.89
N PRO A 21 -24.64 10.93 -21.96
CA PRO A 21 -23.47 11.85 -21.99
C PRO A 21 -22.12 11.19 -22.05
N PHE A 22 -22.01 9.93 -21.59
CA PHE A 22 -20.76 9.16 -21.61
C PHE A 22 -20.61 8.18 -22.77
N VAL A 23 -21.49 8.16 -23.77
CA VAL A 23 -21.35 7.29 -24.95
C VAL A 23 -20.15 7.71 -25.79
N LEU A 24 -19.97 9.01 -25.99
CA LEU A 24 -18.86 9.57 -26.76
C LEU A 24 -17.64 9.91 -25.91
N PHE A 25 -17.74 9.78 -24.57
CA PHE A 25 -16.64 10.11 -23.68
C PHE A 25 -15.66 8.95 -23.57
N LYS A 26 -14.49 9.09 -24.18
CA LYS A 26 -13.36 8.19 -23.95
C LYS A 26 -12.57 8.69 -22.74
N MET A 27 -12.39 7.82 -21.75
CA MET A 27 -11.49 8.13 -20.63
C MET A 27 -10.09 8.36 -21.21
N PRO A 28 -9.43 9.50 -20.89
CA PRO A 28 -8.05 9.68 -21.29
C PRO A 28 -7.19 8.56 -20.69
N GLU A 29 -6.24 8.07 -21.46
CA GLU A 29 -5.26 7.11 -20.96
C GLU A 29 -4.44 7.77 -19.85
N CYS A 30 -4.42 7.14 -18.69
CA CYS A 30 -3.56 7.58 -17.62
C CYS A 30 -2.16 7.02 -17.86
N ASN A 31 -1.17 7.89 -17.98
CA ASN A 31 0.23 7.47 -17.96
C ASN A 31 0.48 6.64 -16.69
N ILE A 32 0.99 5.43 -16.88
CA ILE A 32 1.41 4.56 -15.79
C ILE A 32 2.55 5.30 -15.06
N ARG A 33 2.31 5.64 -13.81
CA ARG A 33 3.34 6.28 -13.00
C ARG A 33 4.33 5.23 -12.57
N ASP A 34 5.59 5.38 -12.97
CA ASP A 34 6.71 4.63 -12.43
C ASP A 34 6.93 5.06 -10.97
N LEU A 35 6.45 4.26 -10.05
CA LEU A 35 6.48 4.53 -8.60
C LEU A 35 7.30 3.49 -7.83
N ASP A 36 7.72 2.41 -8.47
CA ASP A 36 8.55 1.40 -7.85
C ASP A 36 10.02 1.86 -7.77
N LEU A 37 10.72 1.27 -6.84
CA LEU A 37 12.12 1.51 -6.58
C LEU A 37 12.93 0.32 -7.07
N SER A 38 14.15 0.57 -7.57
CA SER A 38 15.11 -0.50 -7.79
C SER A 38 15.57 -1.09 -6.46
N VAL A 39 16.24 -2.24 -6.51
CA VAL A 39 16.81 -2.87 -5.32
C VAL A 39 17.81 -1.94 -4.62
N ASP A 40 18.63 -1.24 -5.40
CA ASP A 40 19.65 -0.33 -4.86
C ASP A 40 19.02 0.93 -4.26
N GLU A 41 18.00 1.50 -4.90
CA GLU A 41 17.23 2.62 -4.33
C GLU A 41 16.56 2.22 -3.01
N LEU A 42 15.97 1.02 -2.94
CA LEU A 42 15.35 0.52 -1.71
C LEU A 42 16.38 0.32 -0.60
N LYS A 43 17.56 -0.25 -0.93
CA LYS A 43 18.69 -0.38 0.02
C LYS A 43 19.16 0.99 0.49
N SER A 44 19.29 1.96 -0.41
CA SER A 44 19.67 3.33 -0.05
C SER A 44 18.70 3.94 0.98
N ILE A 45 17.36 3.76 0.81
CA ILE A 45 16.38 4.20 1.81
C ILE A 45 16.61 3.48 3.14
N ARG A 46 16.80 2.16 3.12
CA ARG A 46 17.01 1.33 4.31
C ARG A 46 18.20 1.80 5.11
N ASP A 47 19.32 2.03 4.44
CA ASP A 47 20.63 2.21 5.05
C ASP A 47 20.95 3.68 5.39
N THR A 48 20.17 4.63 4.86
CA THR A 48 20.35 6.05 5.18
C THR A 48 20.01 6.34 6.64
N MET A 49 20.95 6.94 7.35
CA MET A 49 20.75 7.40 8.72
C MET A 49 20.13 8.80 8.75
N PHE A 50 19.09 8.97 9.54
CA PHE A 50 18.40 10.24 9.72
C PHE A 50 18.52 10.72 11.16
N LEU A 51 19.09 11.90 11.38
CA LEU A 51 19.16 12.51 12.72
C LEU A 51 17.76 12.91 13.24
N LYS A 52 16.86 13.26 12.33
CA LYS A 52 15.51 13.67 12.70
C LYS A 52 14.59 12.47 12.86
N SER A 53 14.08 12.23 14.05
CA SER A 53 13.19 11.12 14.40
C SER A 53 11.99 10.96 13.45
N SER A 54 11.38 12.06 12.98
CA SER A 54 10.25 12.00 12.05
C SER A 54 10.62 11.40 10.68
N LEU A 55 11.87 11.56 10.22
CA LEU A 55 12.38 10.97 8.98
C LEU A 55 12.69 9.49 9.20
N SER A 56 13.33 9.14 10.32
CA SER A 56 13.60 7.74 10.69
C SER A 56 12.31 6.94 10.81
N ILE A 57 11.31 7.47 11.50
CA ILE A 57 9.99 6.83 11.61
C ILE A 57 9.34 6.66 10.23
N THR A 58 9.43 7.68 9.36
CA THR A 58 8.86 7.60 8.00
C THR A 58 9.55 6.52 7.18
N ARG A 59 10.89 6.44 7.21
CA ARG A 59 11.67 5.36 6.60
C ARG A 59 11.22 4.00 7.12
N ASP A 60 11.14 3.85 8.42
CA ASP A 60 10.82 2.57 9.06
C ASP A 60 9.40 2.10 8.71
N ILE A 61 8.42 2.99 8.67
CA ILE A 61 7.07 2.66 8.21
C ILE A 61 7.08 2.24 6.72
N PHE A 62 7.85 2.94 5.88
CA PHE A 62 7.98 2.61 4.46
C PHE A 62 8.60 1.22 4.26
N MET A 63 9.72 0.95 4.93
CA MET A 63 10.41 -0.35 4.87
C MET A 63 9.54 -1.47 5.46
N LEU A 64 8.87 -1.23 6.58
CA LEU A 64 7.95 -2.19 7.17
C LEU A 64 6.81 -2.53 6.21
N THR A 65 6.27 -1.52 5.51
CA THR A 65 5.25 -1.75 4.47
C THR A 65 5.76 -2.66 3.37
N TYR A 66 6.99 -2.46 2.90
CA TYR A 66 7.62 -3.32 1.90
C TYR A 66 7.78 -4.76 2.42
N TYR A 67 8.38 -4.95 3.60
CA TYR A 67 8.63 -6.27 4.19
C TYR A 67 7.34 -7.03 4.54
N LEU A 68 6.24 -6.32 4.77
CA LEU A 68 4.92 -6.91 5.01
C LEU A 68 4.07 -7.05 3.73
N GLY A 69 4.71 -7.28 2.58
CA GLY A 69 4.01 -7.56 1.34
C GLY A 69 3.21 -6.37 0.79
N GLY A 70 3.63 -5.16 1.08
CA GLY A 70 2.92 -3.95 0.63
C GLY A 70 1.61 -3.71 1.39
N ILE A 71 1.55 -4.01 2.67
CA ILE A 71 0.37 -3.80 3.53
C ILE A 71 -0.12 -2.34 3.47
N ASN A 72 -1.44 -2.11 3.51
CA ASN A 72 -1.98 -0.76 3.59
C ASN A 72 -1.73 -0.16 4.98
N LEU A 73 -1.53 1.16 5.03
CA LEU A 73 -1.27 1.86 6.29
C LEU A 73 -2.36 1.62 7.35
N LYS A 74 -3.62 1.58 6.94
CA LYS A 74 -4.72 1.32 7.85
C LYS A 74 -4.65 -0.09 8.42
N ASP A 75 -4.43 -1.08 7.57
CA ASP A 75 -4.29 -2.47 7.97
C ASP A 75 -3.06 -2.64 8.89
N LEU A 76 -1.94 -1.98 8.57
CA LEU A 76 -0.71 -1.97 9.38
C LEU A 76 -0.94 -1.41 10.79
N LEU A 77 -1.65 -0.30 10.91
CA LEU A 77 -1.86 0.39 12.20
C LEU A 77 -2.95 -0.27 13.06
N GLU A 78 -3.91 -0.97 12.45
CA GLU A 78 -4.99 -1.68 13.15
C GLU A 78 -4.60 -3.11 13.53
N TYR A 79 -3.51 -3.64 12.93
CA TYR A 79 -3.07 -5.00 13.21
C TYR A 79 -2.39 -5.11 14.57
N ASN A 80 -2.75 -6.15 15.33
CA ASN A 80 -2.07 -6.49 16.59
C ASN A 80 -0.98 -7.54 16.34
N PHE A 81 0.27 -7.15 16.52
CA PHE A 81 1.47 -7.98 16.32
C PHE A 81 1.83 -8.78 17.59
N LYS A 82 0.85 -9.28 18.31
CA LYS A 82 1.09 -10.10 19.51
C LYS A 82 1.86 -11.39 19.17
N ASP A 83 1.53 -11.99 18.04
CA ASP A 83 2.38 -13.02 17.40
C ASP A 83 3.48 -12.29 16.61
N LYS A 84 4.72 -12.42 17.06
CA LYS A 84 5.89 -11.78 16.45
C LYS A 84 6.51 -12.59 15.31
N ASP A 85 6.02 -13.78 15.04
CA ASP A 85 6.57 -14.67 14.02
C ASP A 85 5.71 -14.76 12.78
N TYR A 86 4.42 -14.45 12.92
CA TYR A 86 3.45 -14.65 11.86
C TYR A 86 2.42 -13.54 11.82
N ILE A 87 2.05 -13.11 10.62
CA ILE A 87 0.97 -12.16 10.38
C ILE A 87 -0.19 -12.86 9.68
N ARG A 88 -1.42 -12.60 10.14
CA ARG A 88 -2.65 -13.10 9.54
C ARG A 88 -3.73 -12.02 9.62
N TYR A 89 -4.18 -11.53 8.49
CA TYR A 89 -5.18 -10.47 8.48
C TYR A 89 -6.08 -10.51 7.25
N VAL A 90 -7.26 -9.91 7.40
CA VAL A 90 -8.16 -9.61 6.29
C VAL A 90 -8.12 -8.11 6.03
N ARG A 91 -7.87 -7.71 4.77
CA ARG A 91 -7.79 -6.29 4.41
C ARG A 91 -9.07 -5.55 4.78
N HIS A 92 -8.93 -4.41 5.46
CA HIS A 92 -10.04 -3.54 5.83
C HIS A 92 -10.97 -3.20 4.64
N LYS A 93 -10.40 -2.91 3.47
CA LYS A 93 -11.14 -2.57 2.24
C LYS A 93 -12.03 -3.70 1.73
N THR A 94 -11.73 -4.96 2.01
CA THR A 94 -12.42 -6.12 1.43
C THR A 94 -13.15 -6.98 2.43
N ARG A 95 -12.98 -6.74 3.75
CA ARG A 95 -13.60 -7.56 4.80
C ARG A 95 -15.12 -7.63 4.76
N ASN A 96 -15.79 -6.59 4.22
CA ASN A 96 -17.25 -6.55 4.12
C ASN A 96 -17.79 -7.05 2.76
N ARG A 97 -16.95 -7.61 1.90
CA ARG A 97 -17.41 -8.16 0.63
C ARG A 97 -17.99 -9.57 0.84
N LYS A 98 -19.26 -9.76 0.45
CA LYS A 98 -20.02 -11.01 0.61
C LYS A 98 -19.46 -12.24 -0.13
N LYS A 99 -18.46 -12.09 -1.00
CA LYS A 99 -17.87 -13.20 -1.79
C LYS A 99 -16.40 -13.40 -1.40
N GLY A 100 -16.16 -14.36 -0.53
CA GLY A 100 -14.83 -14.87 -0.18
C GLY A 100 -14.02 -13.88 0.65
N ILE A 101 -13.64 -14.30 1.84
CA ILE A 101 -12.70 -13.57 2.69
C ILE A 101 -11.31 -13.99 2.24
N ASN A 102 -10.59 -13.07 1.58
CA ASN A 102 -9.18 -13.29 1.25
C ASN A 102 -8.34 -12.93 2.48
N GLU A 103 -8.04 -13.94 3.27
CA GLU A 103 -7.09 -13.81 4.37
C GLU A 103 -5.67 -13.82 3.81
N ILE A 104 -4.84 -12.88 4.26
CA ILE A 104 -3.42 -12.81 3.94
C ILE A 104 -2.66 -13.33 5.15
N ALA A 105 -1.76 -14.28 4.93
CA ALA A 105 -1.02 -14.93 6.00
C ALA A 105 0.39 -15.30 5.54
N PHE A 106 1.42 -14.91 6.31
CA PHE A 106 2.81 -15.27 6.06
C PHE A 106 3.69 -15.07 7.30
N SER A 107 4.86 -15.70 7.30
CA SER A 107 5.86 -15.53 8.37
C SER A 107 6.56 -14.18 8.25
N LEU A 108 6.84 -13.55 9.39
CA LEU A 108 7.56 -12.29 9.45
C LEU A 108 9.06 -12.49 9.19
N GLN A 109 9.59 -11.72 8.26
CA GLN A 109 11.02 -11.73 7.97
C GLN A 109 11.82 -11.01 9.08
N PRO A 110 13.10 -11.38 9.28
CA PRO A 110 13.94 -10.78 10.32
C PRO A 110 13.98 -9.25 10.27
N GLU A 111 14.03 -8.67 9.08
CA GLU A 111 14.07 -7.21 8.88
C GLU A 111 12.77 -6.54 9.33
N ALA A 112 11.62 -7.18 9.11
CA ALA A 112 10.35 -6.69 9.63
C ALA A 112 10.31 -6.74 11.15
N LYS A 113 10.79 -7.86 11.75
CA LYS A 113 10.85 -8.04 13.20
C LYS A 113 11.75 -7.00 13.88
N GLU A 114 12.88 -6.68 13.27
CA GLU A 114 13.80 -5.65 13.78
C GLU A 114 13.10 -4.28 13.86
N ILE A 115 12.36 -3.89 12.82
CA ILE A 115 11.60 -2.63 12.83
C ILE A 115 10.45 -2.70 13.85
N LEU A 116 9.69 -3.79 13.86
CA LEU A 116 8.58 -3.99 14.80
C LEU A 116 9.05 -3.86 16.25
N ASN A 117 10.18 -4.46 16.62
CA ASN A 117 10.71 -4.40 17.99
C ASN A 117 10.98 -2.98 18.48
N ARG A 118 11.20 -2.01 17.58
CA ARG A 118 11.40 -0.59 17.94
C ARG A 118 10.09 0.14 18.28
N TYR A 119 8.98 -0.35 17.79
CA TYR A 119 7.70 0.38 17.81
C TYR A 119 6.55 -0.38 18.47
N LEU A 120 6.72 -1.67 18.81
CA LEU A 120 5.67 -2.46 19.45
C LEU A 120 5.56 -2.17 20.94
N THR A 121 4.33 -2.01 21.40
CA THR A 121 4.00 -2.05 22.84
C THR A 121 4.00 -3.50 23.35
N LYS A 122 3.90 -3.68 24.65
CA LYS A 122 3.74 -5.01 25.28
C LYS A 122 2.47 -5.72 24.84
N GLU A 123 1.45 -4.95 24.46
CA GLU A 123 0.14 -5.44 24.00
C GLU A 123 0.15 -5.80 22.51
N GLY A 124 1.28 -5.58 21.79
CA GLY A 124 1.44 -5.87 20.36
C GLY A 124 0.91 -4.79 19.41
N GLU A 125 0.66 -3.58 19.92
CA GLU A 125 0.24 -2.44 19.11
C GLU A 125 1.44 -1.64 18.61
N LEU A 126 1.35 -1.11 17.37
CA LEU A 126 2.36 -0.19 16.84
C LEU A 126 2.17 1.22 17.38
N ARG A 127 3.26 1.81 17.91
CA ARG A 127 3.30 3.17 18.43
C ARG A 127 4.50 3.92 17.88
N PHE A 128 4.25 4.97 17.13
CA PHE A 128 5.27 5.81 16.48
C PHE A 128 5.52 7.11 17.26
N GLY A 129 5.96 6.99 18.51
CA GLY A 129 6.18 8.13 19.40
C GLY A 129 4.90 8.94 19.64
N LYS A 130 4.93 10.23 19.33
CA LYS A 130 3.77 11.14 19.50
C LYS A 130 2.66 10.99 18.44
N TYR A 131 2.86 10.15 17.42
CA TYR A 131 1.88 9.97 16.34
C TYR A 131 0.95 8.82 16.69
N LEU A 132 -0.19 9.14 17.33
CA LEU A 132 -1.09 8.16 17.94
C LEU A 132 -2.27 7.77 17.06
N SER A 133 -2.61 8.57 16.03
CA SER A 133 -3.75 8.31 15.17
C SER A 133 -3.33 8.05 13.72
N TYR A 134 -4.17 7.31 12.98
CA TYR A 134 -4.00 7.12 11.54
C TYR A 134 -3.73 8.44 10.79
N LYS A 135 -4.51 9.49 11.07
CA LYS A 135 -4.39 10.80 10.42
C LYS A 135 -3.01 11.43 10.67
N GLN A 136 -2.50 11.31 11.90
CA GLN A 136 -1.18 11.85 12.26
C GLN A 136 -0.06 11.09 11.57
N VAL A 137 -0.11 9.75 11.56
CA VAL A 137 0.88 8.91 10.87
C VAL A 137 0.83 9.13 9.37
N TYR A 138 -0.35 9.20 8.77
CA TYR A 138 -0.52 9.51 7.35
C TYR A 138 0.10 10.88 7.00
N SER A 139 -0.19 11.92 7.79
CA SER A 139 0.38 13.26 7.59
C SER A 139 1.89 13.29 7.79
N LEU A 140 2.43 12.50 8.72
CA LEU A 140 3.87 12.33 8.91
C LEU A 140 4.53 11.78 7.64
N ILE A 141 4.00 10.67 7.12
CA ILE A 141 4.53 10.03 5.91
C ILE A 141 4.41 10.97 4.72
N PHE A 142 3.24 11.55 4.51
CA PHE A 142 2.98 12.44 3.37
C PHE A 142 3.96 13.62 3.29
N ARG A 143 4.29 14.21 4.45
CA ARG A 143 5.22 15.35 4.52
C ARG A 143 6.69 14.97 4.39
N ASN A 144 7.06 13.75 4.77
CA ASN A 144 8.47 13.39 4.90
C ASN A 144 8.99 12.40 3.85
N ILE A 145 8.12 11.64 3.18
CA ILE A 145 8.56 10.53 2.33
C ILE A 145 9.45 10.98 1.16
N ASN A 146 9.13 12.10 0.52
CA ASN A 146 9.98 12.62 -0.56
C ASN A 146 11.32 13.14 -0.02
N LYS A 147 11.35 13.70 1.20
CA LYS A 147 12.59 14.14 1.83
C LYS A 147 13.47 12.94 2.24
N VAL A 148 12.84 11.84 2.70
CA VAL A 148 13.55 10.57 2.93
C VAL A 148 14.18 10.09 1.62
N ALA A 149 13.43 10.05 0.53
CA ALA A 149 13.93 9.62 -0.77
C ALA A 149 15.08 10.52 -1.28
N GLU A 150 14.92 11.83 -1.23
CA GLU A 150 15.96 12.81 -1.64
C GLU A 150 17.25 12.62 -0.85
N MET A 151 17.17 12.53 0.48
CA MET A 151 18.33 12.32 1.34
C MET A 151 18.98 10.95 1.14
N SER A 152 18.25 9.98 0.59
CA SER A 152 18.75 8.66 0.19
C SER A 152 19.26 8.64 -1.27
N GLY A 153 19.39 9.79 -1.93
CA GLY A 153 19.90 9.91 -3.29
C GLY A 153 18.91 9.58 -4.40
N ILE A 154 17.63 9.46 -4.10
CA ILE A 154 16.59 9.10 -5.07
C ILE A 154 15.97 10.37 -5.65
N LYS A 155 16.08 10.53 -6.98
CA LYS A 155 15.60 11.71 -7.71
C LYS A 155 14.12 11.65 -8.12
N LYS A 156 13.55 10.46 -8.22
CA LYS A 156 12.14 10.27 -8.60
C LYS A 156 11.19 10.50 -7.42
N LYS A 157 9.94 10.81 -7.72
CA LYS A 157 8.91 10.99 -6.71
C LYS A 157 8.59 9.67 -6.02
N VAL A 158 8.71 9.65 -4.70
CA VAL A 158 8.35 8.50 -3.86
C VAL A 158 7.08 8.82 -3.08
N THR A 159 6.21 7.84 -2.96
CA THR A 159 4.98 7.90 -2.17
C THR A 159 4.92 6.72 -1.21
N TYR A 160 4.02 6.74 -0.23
CA TYR A 160 3.79 5.55 0.61
C TYR A 160 3.44 4.31 -0.24
N TYR A 161 2.67 4.52 -1.31
CA TYR A 161 2.26 3.45 -2.22
C TYR A 161 3.44 2.86 -3.03
N SER A 162 4.54 3.58 -3.16
CA SER A 162 5.76 3.09 -3.82
C SER A 162 6.30 1.82 -3.15
N ALA A 163 6.24 1.69 -1.82
CA ALA A 163 6.67 0.49 -1.11
C ALA A 163 5.92 -0.77 -1.60
N ARG A 164 4.60 -0.64 -1.80
CA ARG A 164 3.76 -1.73 -2.30
C ARG A 164 4.03 -2.05 -3.78
N LYS A 165 4.22 -1.02 -4.62
CA LYS A 165 4.59 -1.23 -6.01
C LYS A 165 5.97 -1.88 -6.13
N THR A 166 6.92 -1.42 -5.36
CA THR A 166 8.27 -2.01 -5.28
C THR A 166 8.22 -3.48 -4.88
N PHE A 167 7.44 -3.84 -3.86
CA PHE A 167 7.26 -5.24 -3.48
C PHE A 167 6.73 -6.09 -4.64
N ALA A 168 5.68 -5.62 -5.32
CA ALA A 168 5.08 -6.34 -6.43
C ALA A 168 6.05 -6.47 -7.61
N GLN A 169 6.76 -5.38 -7.98
CA GLN A 169 7.72 -5.37 -9.08
C GLN A 169 8.94 -6.24 -8.80
N HIS A 170 9.49 -6.19 -7.57
CA HIS A 170 10.59 -7.07 -7.19
C HIS A 170 10.20 -8.54 -7.24
N GLY A 171 9.00 -8.88 -6.73
CA GLY A 171 8.47 -10.24 -6.83
C GLY A 171 8.34 -10.71 -8.29
N TYR A 172 7.84 -9.84 -9.16
CA TYR A 172 7.73 -10.13 -10.59
C TYR A 172 9.11 -10.33 -11.24
N ASN A 173 10.07 -9.44 -10.97
CA ASN A 173 11.43 -9.51 -11.51
C ASN A 173 12.20 -10.78 -11.06
N LEU A 174 11.85 -11.30 -9.88
CA LEU A 174 12.39 -12.56 -9.33
C LEU A 174 11.67 -13.80 -9.88
N GLY A 175 10.72 -13.64 -10.81
CA GLY A 175 9.97 -14.76 -11.39
C GLY A 175 8.95 -15.39 -10.45
N ILE A 176 8.56 -14.71 -9.37
CA ILE A 176 7.51 -15.20 -8.48
C ILE A 176 6.17 -15.18 -9.20
N GLN A 177 5.42 -16.27 -9.07
CA GLN A 177 4.09 -16.39 -9.68
C GLN A 177 3.21 -15.19 -9.30
N ILE A 178 2.58 -14.60 -10.32
CA ILE A 178 1.73 -13.39 -10.15
C ILE A 178 0.64 -13.61 -9.10
N GLU A 179 0.07 -14.79 -9.03
CA GLU A 179 -0.94 -15.19 -8.04
C GLU A 179 -0.43 -15.06 -6.59
N LYS A 180 0.82 -15.45 -6.35
CA LYS A 180 1.43 -15.31 -5.02
C LYS A 180 1.66 -13.84 -4.66
N ILE A 181 2.11 -13.05 -5.63
CA ILE A 181 2.28 -11.59 -5.44
C ILE A 181 0.92 -10.95 -5.15
N GLU A 182 -0.11 -11.26 -5.95
CA GLU A 182 -1.47 -10.75 -5.74
C GLU A 182 -2.05 -11.16 -4.40
N TYR A 183 -1.80 -12.39 -3.96
CA TYR A 183 -2.18 -12.86 -2.63
C TYR A 183 -1.54 -11.99 -1.54
N CYS A 184 -0.22 -11.79 -1.58
CA CYS A 184 0.50 -10.98 -0.58
C CYS A 184 0.00 -9.54 -0.53
N ILE A 185 -0.27 -8.93 -1.68
CA ILE A 185 -0.83 -7.57 -1.74
C ILE A 185 -2.36 -7.53 -1.53
N GLY A 186 -3.01 -8.69 -1.35
CA GLY A 186 -4.45 -8.81 -1.06
C GLY A 186 -5.35 -8.37 -2.20
N HIS A 187 -4.99 -8.67 -3.42
CA HIS A 187 -5.87 -8.54 -4.57
C HIS A 187 -6.82 -9.74 -4.69
N SER A 188 -7.96 -9.57 -5.36
CA SER A 188 -8.85 -10.69 -5.62
C SER A 188 -8.28 -11.53 -6.75
N MET A 189 -8.34 -12.86 -6.58
CA MET A 189 -7.84 -13.86 -7.56
C MET A 189 -8.76 -14.04 -8.77
N LYS A 190 -9.56 -13.02 -9.15
CA LYS A 190 -10.49 -13.09 -10.30
C LYS A 190 -9.84 -12.67 -11.62
N SER A 191 -10.42 -13.11 -12.74
CA SER A 191 -9.91 -12.96 -14.11
C SER A 191 -9.60 -11.55 -14.60
N ASN A 192 -10.21 -10.48 -14.04
CA ASN A 192 -9.85 -9.09 -14.32
C ASN A 192 -8.86 -8.57 -13.27
N ARG A 193 -7.61 -8.93 -13.42
CA ARG A 193 -6.56 -8.64 -12.46
C ARG A 193 -5.84 -7.34 -12.81
N PRO A 194 -5.78 -6.36 -11.87
CA PRO A 194 -5.04 -5.12 -12.12
C PRO A 194 -3.56 -5.30 -12.45
N ILE A 195 -2.97 -6.43 -12.05
CA ILE A 195 -1.53 -6.71 -12.25
C ILE A 195 -1.18 -6.94 -13.73
N PHE A 196 -2.14 -7.32 -14.58
CA PHE A 196 -1.92 -7.42 -16.03
C PHE A 196 -1.88 -6.06 -16.75
N ASN A 197 -2.03 -4.95 -16.01
CA ASN A 197 -1.92 -3.58 -16.51
C ASN A 197 -0.58 -2.93 -16.14
N TYR A 198 0.44 -3.73 -15.79
CA TYR A 198 1.81 -3.28 -15.51
C TYR A 198 2.73 -3.61 -16.67
#